data_7b599f156be4e8baf0e4fe930e972417
#
_entry.id   7b599f156be4e8baf0e4fe930e972417
#
_cell.length_a   1.000
_cell.length_b   1.000
_cell.length_c   1.000
_cell.angle_alpha   90.00
_cell.angle_beta   90.00
_cell.angle_gamma   90.00
#
_symmetry.space_group_name_H-M   'P 1'
#
loop_
_entity.id
_entity.type
_entity.pdbx_description
1 polymer ?
#
loop_
_entity_poly.entity_id
_entity_poly.type
_entity_poly.pdbx_seq_one_letter_code
_entity_poly.pdbx_strand_id
1 'polypeptide(L)'
;MPIRFNALIQRRGINPFVEVSSAWAEALAQGWRGPLPVLVRINDKPWVPWRINLMPAGNGDFYLYLHEIVRKASGTSVGDRVSVELSFDDNYRSGPQHRMPQWFKQALDANPQALKNWTALIPSRKKEILRYFSQLKSLDARTRNLSKVLRVLSGEAERFMARDWRDGS
;
A
#
# COMPACT_ATOMS: atom_id res chain seq x y z
N MET A 1 0.45 4.86 21.74
CA MET A 1 1.30 4.03 22.63
C MET A 1 1.63 2.72 21.95
N PRO A 2 2.88 2.30 21.91
CA PRO A 2 3.22 0.98 21.38
C PRO A 2 2.69 -0.14 22.29
N ILE A 3 2.30 -1.23 21.67
CA ILE A 3 1.97 -2.47 22.38
C ILE A 3 3.10 -3.48 22.20
N ARG A 4 3.27 -4.37 23.17
CA ARG A 4 4.27 -5.44 23.10
C ARG A 4 3.66 -6.76 23.51
N PHE A 5 3.98 -7.81 22.77
CA PHE A 5 3.57 -9.16 23.06
C PHE A 5 4.57 -10.17 22.50
N ASN A 6 4.52 -11.41 22.99
CA ASN A 6 5.32 -12.50 22.47
C ASN A 6 4.48 -13.32 21.46
N ALA A 7 5.10 -13.72 20.37
CA ALA A 7 4.45 -14.51 19.34
C ALA A 7 5.40 -15.52 18.73
N LEU A 8 4.84 -16.59 18.17
CA LEU A 8 5.56 -17.57 17.39
C LEU A 8 5.52 -17.18 15.93
N ILE A 9 6.67 -17.18 15.26
CA ILE A 9 6.69 -16.99 13.81
C ILE A 9 6.24 -18.29 13.14
N GLN A 10 5.13 -18.22 12.45
CA GLN A 10 4.52 -19.30 11.69
C GLN A 10 4.69 -19.08 10.19
N ARG A 11 4.27 -20.03 9.40
CA ARG A 11 4.30 -19.92 7.93
C ARG A 11 2.93 -20.22 7.35
N ARG A 12 2.46 -19.36 6.48
CA ARG A 12 1.26 -19.55 5.69
C ARG A 12 1.66 -19.62 4.21
N GLY A 13 1.61 -20.81 3.62
CA GLY A 13 2.22 -21.04 2.33
C GLY A 13 3.74 -20.79 2.41
N ILE A 14 4.22 -19.83 1.65
CA ILE A 14 5.63 -19.40 1.64
C ILE A 14 5.90 -18.19 2.56
N ASN A 15 4.86 -17.61 3.16
CA ASN A 15 4.95 -16.33 3.88
C ASN A 15 5.05 -16.54 5.39
N PRO A 16 6.17 -16.14 6.03
CA PRO A 16 6.28 -16.09 7.48
C PRO A 16 5.37 -14.99 8.06
N PHE A 17 4.71 -15.27 9.17
CA PHE A 17 3.83 -14.33 9.84
C PHE A 17 3.74 -14.58 11.34
N VAL A 18 3.26 -13.58 12.06
CA VAL A 18 2.77 -13.73 13.44
C VAL A 18 1.29 -13.33 13.49
N GLU A 19 0.55 -13.96 14.40
CA GLU A 19 -0.84 -13.59 14.66
C GLU A 19 -0.91 -12.37 15.57
N VAL A 20 -1.81 -11.46 15.25
CA VAL A 20 -2.15 -10.30 16.07
C VAL A 20 -3.62 -10.41 16.41
N SER A 21 -3.95 -10.60 17.68
CA SER A 21 -5.33 -10.77 18.11
C SER A 21 -6.15 -9.50 17.91
N SER A 22 -7.46 -9.67 17.80
CA SER A 22 -8.41 -8.55 17.75
C SER A 22 -8.25 -7.60 18.93
N ALA A 23 -7.95 -8.09 20.12
CA ALA A 23 -7.71 -7.27 21.30
C ALA A 23 -6.52 -6.31 21.13
N TRP A 24 -5.42 -6.78 20.54
CA TRP A 24 -4.28 -5.92 20.23
C TRP A 24 -4.60 -4.92 19.12
N ALA A 25 -5.33 -5.35 18.10
CA ALA A 25 -5.74 -4.45 17.01
C ALA A 25 -6.66 -3.33 17.53
N GLU A 26 -7.61 -3.63 18.41
CA GLU A 26 -8.47 -2.63 19.06
C GLU A 26 -7.67 -1.66 19.93
N ALA A 27 -6.65 -2.15 20.63
CA ALA A 27 -5.77 -1.29 21.42
C ALA A 27 -4.94 -0.32 20.55
N LEU A 28 -4.61 -0.71 19.31
CA LEU A 28 -3.89 0.14 18.36
C LEU A 28 -4.80 1.17 17.70
N ALA A 29 -5.97 0.75 17.23
CA ALA A 29 -6.90 1.60 16.49
C ALA A 29 -8.31 1.06 16.63
N GLN A 30 -9.05 1.57 17.59
CA GLN A 30 -10.40 1.13 17.92
C GLN A 30 -11.33 1.20 16.70
N GLY A 31 -12.05 0.12 16.45
CA GLY A 31 -13.03 0.04 15.38
C GLY A 31 -12.45 0.04 13.96
N TRP A 32 -11.13 -0.10 13.81
CA TRP A 32 -10.50 -0.12 12.50
C TRP A 32 -10.91 -1.35 11.70
N ARG A 33 -11.25 -1.14 10.44
CA ARG A 33 -11.60 -2.21 9.50
C ARG A 33 -10.66 -2.19 8.30
N GLY A 34 -10.38 -3.35 7.74
CA GLY A 34 -9.46 -3.51 6.64
C GLY A 34 -8.00 -3.54 7.08
N PRO A 35 -7.05 -3.41 6.15
CA PRO A 35 -5.62 -3.40 6.47
C PRO A 35 -5.28 -2.29 7.46
N LEU A 36 -4.60 -2.64 8.57
CA LEU A 36 -4.29 -1.72 9.67
C LEU A 36 -2.81 -1.28 9.58
N PRO A 37 -2.53 0.02 9.32
CA PRO A 37 -1.16 0.51 9.18
C PRO A 37 -0.45 0.58 10.53
N VAL A 38 0.71 -0.07 10.61
CA VAL A 38 1.51 -0.12 11.84
C VAL A 38 3.00 0.07 11.60
N LEU A 39 3.68 0.46 12.66
CA LEU A 39 5.13 0.46 12.77
C LEU A 39 5.53 -0.77 13.60
N VAL A 40 6.52 -1.53 13.12
CA VAL A 40 6.88 -2.85 13.66
C VAL A 40 8.34 -2.92 14.05
N ARG A 41 8.61 -3.51 15.21
CA ARG A 41 9.91 -4.05 15.60
C ARG A 41 9.76 -5.49 16.08
N ILE A 42 10.70 -6.32 15.70
CA ILE A 42 10.81 -7.72 16.16
C ILE A 42 12.11 -7.84 16.97
N ASN A 43 12.01 -8.23 18.24
CA ASN A 43 13.15 -8.25 19.15
C ASN A 43 13.92 -6.91 19.18
N ASP A 44 13.16 -5.81 19.23
CA ASP A 44 13.66 -4.42 19.19
C ASP A 44 14.40 -4.01 17.90
N LYS A 45 14.24 -4.78 16.84
CA LYS A 45 14.85 -4.54 15.53
C LYS A 45 13.81 -4.44 14.42
N PRO A 46 14.05 -3.66 13.34
CA PRO A 46 15.17 -2.73 13.13
C PRO A 46 15.07 -1.49 14.05
N TRP A 47 16.16 -0.76 14.16
CA TRP A 47 16.19 0.47 14.98
C TRP A 47 15.14 1.49 14.52
N VAL A 48 15.06 1.74 13.20
CA VAL A 48 13.94 2.48 12.60
C VAL A 48 12.81 1.50 12.38
N PRO A 49 11.64 1.68 13.01
CA PRO A 49 10.54 0.75 12.85
C PRO A 49 10.13 0.56 11.40
N TRP A 50 9.78 -0.66 11.06
CA TRP A 50 9.33 -1.00 9.73
C TRP A 50 7.84 -0.72 9.56
N ARG A 51 7.48 -0.09 8.44
CA ARG A 51 6.09 0.22 8.09
C ARG A 51 5.43 -0.93 7.33
N ILE A 52 4.30 -1.39 7.81
CA ILE A 52 3.51 -2.44 7.16
C ILE A 52 2.04 -2.33 7.55
N ASN A 53 1.18 -2.96 6.75
CA ASN A 53 -0.21 -3.15 7.12
C ASN A 53 -0.42 -4.54 7.70
N LEU A 54 -1.07 -4.61 8.86
CA LEU A 54 -1.65 -5.86 9.33
C LEU A 54 -2.81 -6.24 8.41
N MET A 55 -2.87 -7.50 8.01
CA MET A 55 -3.88 -7.99 7.09
C MET A 55 -5.00 -8.71 7.84
N PRO A 56 -6.28 -8.36 7.60
CA PRO A 56 -7.39 -9.04 8.27
C PRO A 56 -7.38 -10.55 8.02
N ALA A 57 -7.56 -11.32 9.08
CA ALA A 57 -7.63 -12.79 9.00
C ALA A 57 -9.05 -13.30 8.72
N GLY A 58 -10.07 -12.44 8.78
CA GLY A 58 -11.47 -12.77 8.52
C GLY A 58 -12.30 -13.07 9.78
N ASN A 59 -11.68 -13.26 10.94
CA ASN A 59 -12.32 -13.57 12.22
C ASN A 59 -12.17 -12.46 13.28
N GLY A 60 -11.72 -11.26 12.86
CA GLY A 60 -11.40 -10.14 13.74
C GLY A 60 -9.93 -10.05 14.13
N ASP A 61 -9.18 -11.11 13.97
CA ASP A 61 -7.72 -11.12 14.15
C ASP A 61 -7.01 -10.65 12.88
N PHE A 62 -5.70 -10.46 12.99
CA PHE A 62 -4.86 -9.98 11.90
C PHE A 62 -3.63 -10.86 11.72
N TYR A 63 -3.06 -10.83 10.50
CA TYR A 63 -1.75 -11.38 10.18
C TYR A 63 -0.74 -10.26 10.04
N LEU A 64 0.40 -10.36 10.73
CA LEU A 64 1.58 -9.55 10.49
C LEU A 64 2.56 -10.39 9.66
N TYR A 65 2.62 -10.15 8.36
CA TYR A 65 3.58 -10.82 7.49
C TYR A 65 4.97 -10.24 7.69
N LEU A 66 5.95 -11.11 7.92
CA LEU A 66 7.34 -10.72 8.18
C LEU A 66 8.18 -10.84 6.91
N HIS A 67 8.35 -9.72 6.22
CA HIS A 67 9.21 -9.68 5.03
C HIS A 67 10.68 -9.94 5.38
N GLU A 68 11.45 -10.37 4.40
CA GLU A 68 12.84 -10.77 4.56
C GLU A 68 13.70 -9.69 5.24
N ILE A 69 13.47 -8.42 4.89
CA ILE A 69 14.22 -7.29 5.46
C ILE A 69 14.07 -7.21 7.00
N VAL A 70 12.88 -7.44 7.52
CA VAL A 70 12.62 -7.42 8.98
C VAL A 70 13.22 -8.65 9.64
N ARG A 71 13.08 -9.82 9.02
CA ARG A 71 13.66 -11.06 9.54
C ARG A 71 15.18 -11.04 9.57
N LYS A 72 15.82 -10.49 8.53
CA LYS A 72 17.27 -10.29 8.51
C LYS A 72 17.73 -9.30 9.56
N ALA A 73 17.03 -8.17 9.73
CA ALA A 73 17.37 -7.17 10.72
C ALA A 73 17.25 -7.69 12.16
N SER A 74 16.27 -8.55 12.43
CA SER A 74 16.01 -9.14 13.75
C SER A 74 16.74 -10.47 14.00
N GLY A 75 17.33 -11.09 12.97
CA GLY A 75 17.96 -12.38 13.06
C GLY A 75 17.00 -13.52 13.39
N THR A 76 15.77 -13.45 12.87
CA THR A 76 14.68 -14.38 13.19
C THR A 76 14.22 -15.19 11.99
N SER A 77 13.62 -16.34 12.26
CA SER A 77 13.07 -17.23 11.25
C SER A 77 11.83 -17.97 11.74
N VAL A 78 11.16 -18.69 10.84
CA VAL A 78 9.98 -19.50 11.16
C VAL A 78 10.33 -20.48 12.29
N GLY A 79 9.46 -20.58 13.28
CA GLY A 79 9.65 -21.40 14.48
C GLY A 79 10.21 -20.65 15.68
N ASP A 80 10.73 -19.44 15.47
CA ASP A 80 11.22 -18.62 16.58
C ASP A 80 10.08 -17.95 17.35
N ARG A 81 10.21 -17.89 18.67
CA ARG A 81 9.34 -17.09 19.52
C ARG A 81 9.98 -15.74 19.71
N VAL A 82 9.26 -14.68 19.38
CA VAL A 82 9.80 -13.31 19.29
C VAL A 82 8.97 -12.34 20.11
N SER A 83 9.60 -11.25 20.53
CA SER A 83 8.92 -10.07 21.05
C SER A 83 8.49 -9.18 19.86
N VAL A 84 7.21 -8.89 19.79
CA VAL A 84 6.63 -8.03 18.76
C VAL A 84 6.25 -6.69 19.39
N GLU A 85 6.76 -5.60 18.84
CA GLU A 85 6.35 -4.25 19.19
C GLU A 85 5.59 -3.66 18.02
N LEU A 86 4.38 -3.17 18.28
CA LEU A 86 3.54 -2.51 17.29
C LEU A 86 3.09 -1.14 17.80
N SER A 87 3.08 -0.15 16.93
CA SER A 87 2.38 1.11 17.14
C SER A 87 1.57 1.47 15.90
N PHE A 88 0.50 2.23 16.08
CA PHE A 88 -0.27 2.74 14.96
C PHE A 88 0.58 3.72 14.14
N ASP A 89 0.52 3.64 12.81
CA ASP A 89 1.25 4.56 11.94
C ASP A 89 0.44 5.84 11.70
N ASP A 90 0.59 6.81 12.59
CA ASP A 90 -0.10 8.10 12.52
C ASP A 90 0.25 8.90 11.25
N ASN A 91 1.37 8.57 10.63
CA ASN A 91 1.82 9.22 9.40
C ASN A 91 1.38 8.50 8.14
N TYR A 92 0.57 7.45 8.29
CA TYR A 92 0.03 6.72 7.14
C TYR A 92 -0.79 7.64 6.24
N ARG A 93 -0.51 7.57 4.94
CA ARG A 93 -1.28 8.25 3.91
C ARG A 93 -1.83 7.22 2.94
N SER A 94 -3.15 7.10 2.88
CA SER A 94 -3.80 6.33 1.81
C SER A 94 -3.65 7.10 0.49
N GLY A 95 -3.47 6.38 -0.59
CA GLY A 95 -3.34 6.98 -1.92
C GLY A 95 -2.10 6.53 -2.66
N PRO A 96 -1.73 7.24 -3.71
CA PRO A 96 -0.62 6.84 -4.56
C PRO A 96 0.71 6.94 -3.82
N GLN A 97 1.47 5.83 -3.83
CA GLN A 97 2.81 5.76 -3.24
C GLN A 97 3.90 5.99 -4.28
N HIS A 98 3.53 6.08 -5.55
CA HIS A 98 4.42 6.42 -6.64
C HIS A 98 4.37 7.92 -6.89
N ARG A 99 5.56 8.49 -7.13
CA ARG A 99 5.67 9.92 -7.40
C ARG A 99 4.97 10.27 -8.70
N MET A 100 4.26 11.40 -8.71
CA MET A 100 3.68 11.98 -9.92
C MET A 100 4.80 12.35 -10.91
N PRO A 101 4.85 11.76 -12.11
CA PRO A 101 5.81 12.17 -13.12
C PRO A 101 5.56 13.60 -13.57
N GLN A 102 6.64 14.37 -13.78
CA GLN A 102 6.54 15.77 -14.22
C GLN A 102 5.79 15.89 -15.56
N TRP A 103 6.07 14.99 -16.50
CA TRP A 103 5.41 14.99 -17.81
C TRP A 103 3.90 14.72 -17.72
N PHE A 104 3.46 13.91 -16.74
CA PHE A 104 2.03 13.67 -16.51
C PHE A 104 1.36 14.86 -15.83
N LYS A 105 2.01 15.44 -14.84
CA LYS A 105 1.53 16.64 -14.16
C LYS A 105 1.32 17.80 -15.13
N GLN A 106 2.30 18.06 -15.99
CA GLN A 106 2.20 19.11 -17.01
C GLN A 106 1.03 18.89 -17.97
N ALA A 107 0.81 17.64 -18.40
CA ALA A 107 -0.29 17.29 -19.28
C ALA A 107 -1.66 17.49 -18.61
N LEU A 108 -1.79 17.13 -17.32
CA LEU A 108 -3.01 17.37 -16.55
C LEU A 108 -3.27 18.87 -16.36
N ASP A 109 -2.25 19.64 -16.04
CA ASP A 109 -2.38 21.09 -15.87
C ASP A 109 -2.82 21.78 -17.16
N ALA A 110 -2.43 21.25 -18.31
CA ALA A 110 -2.85 21.74 -19.63
C ALA A 110 -4.25 21.25 -20.06
N ASN A 111 -4.87 20.37 -19.30
CA ASN A 111 -6.15 19.73 -19.67
C ASN A 111 -7.14 19.76 -18.48
N PRO A 112 -7.92 20.85 -18.33
CA PRO A 112 -8.77 21.06 -17.15
C PRO A 112 -9.76 19.94 -16.87
N GLN A 113 -10.36 19.35 -17.90
CA GLN A 113 -11.32 18.24 -17.72
C GLN A 113 -10.63 16.97 -17.21
N ALA A 114 -9.48 16.64 -17.76
CA ALA A 114 -8.69 15.51 -17.31
C ALA A 114 -8.18 15.73 -15.87
N LEU A 115 -7.75 16.91 -15.53
CA LEU A 115 -7.32 17.27 -14.17
C LEU A 115 -8.47 17.14 -13.16
N LYS A 116 -9.65 17.62 -13.52
CA LYS A 116 -10.85 17.50 -12.68
C LYS A 116 -11.16 16.03 -12.37
N ASN A 117 -11.20 15.20 -13.39
CA ASN A 117 -11.49 13.77 -13.25
C ASN A 117 -10.37 13.01 -12.53
N TRP A 118 -9.10 13.36 -12.77
CA TRP A 118 -7.97 12.83 -12.01
C TRP A 118 -8.11 13.12 -10.51
N THR A 119 -8.44 14.36 -10.16
CA THR A 119 -8.60 14.75 -8.75
C THR A 119 -9.73 13.98 -8.08
N ALA A 120 -10.80 13.68 -8.82
CA ALA A 120 -11.96 12.93 -8.33
C ALA A 120 -11.74 11.42 -8.26
N LEU A 121 -10.71 10.87 -8.90
CA LEU A 121 -10.43 9.43 -8.84
C LEU A 121 -10.20 8.96 -7.42
N ILE A 122 -10.66 7.75 -7.12
CA ILE A 122 -10.35 7.10 -5.85
C ILE A 122 -8.85 6.83 -5.73
N PRO A 123 -8.28 6.87 -4.50
CA PRO A 123 -6.83 6.72 -4.29
C PRO A 123 -6.22 5.46 -4.91
N SER A 124 -6.91 4.33 -4.84
CA SER A 124 -6.44 3.07 -5.43
C SER A 124 -6.25 3.16 -6.95
N ARG A 125 -7.14 3.88 -7.64
CA ARG A 125 -7.05 4.07 -9.09
C ARG A 125 -5.88 4.97 -9.45
N LYS A 126 -5.68 6.06 -8.71
CA LYS A 126 -4.52 6.95 -8.88
C LYS A 126 -3.20 6.18 -8.69
N LYS A 127 -3.12 5.37 -7.64
CA LYS A 127 -1.95 4.52 -7.36
C LYS A 127 -1.66 3.56 -8.52
N GLU A 128 -2.69 2.93 -9.06
CA GLU A 128 -2.58 1.99 -10.18
C GLU A 128 -2.00 2.67 -11.42
N ILE A 129 -2.50 3.85 -11.78
CA ILE A 129 -2.00 4.63 -12.93
C ILE A 129 -0.55 5.06 -12.71
N LEU A 130 -0.22 5.61 -11.55
CA LEU A 130 1.14 6.06 -11.25
C LEU A 130 2.14 4.89 -11.20
N ARG A 131 1.72 3.74 -10.69
CA ARG A 131 2.53 2.52 -10.73
C ARG A 131 2.82 2.10 -12.17
N TYR A 132 1.80 2.05 -13.02
CA TYR A 132 1.94 1.72 -14.42
C TYR A 132 2.91 2.70 -15.12
N PHE A 133 2.74 3.99 -14.88
CA PHE A 133 3.60 5.04 -15.49
C PHE A 133 5.05 4.95 -15.02
N SER A 134 5.30 4.52 -13.79
CA SER A 134 6.66 4.33 -13.28
C SER A 134 7.44 3.26 -14.03
N GLN A 135 6.75 2.37 -14.72
CA GLN A 135 7.35 1.28 -15.51
C GLN A 135 7.62 1.67 -16.96
N LEU A 136 7.10 2.80 -17.43
CA LEU A 136 7.29 3.29 -18.80
C LEU A 136 8.64 3.96 -18.94
N LYS A 137 9.56 3.34 -19.70
CA LYS A 137 10.95 3.81 -19.85
C LYS A 137 11.19 4.53 -21.15
N SER A 138 10.51 4.15 -22.25
CA SER A 138 10.70 4.80 -23.55
C SER A 138 9.81 6.04 -23.70
N LEU A 139 10.31 7.01 -24.47
CA LEU A 139 9.52 8.20 -24.81
C LEU A 139 8.25 7.84 -25.58
N ASP A 140 8.34 6.90 -26.52
CA ASP A 140 7.17 6.45 -27.29
C ASP A 140 6.11 5.82 -26.43
N ALA A 141 6.49 4.97 -25.48
CA ALA A 141 5.54 4.36 -24.54
C ALA A 141 4.87 5.42 -23.66
N ARG A 142 5.63 6.39 -23.15
CA ARG A 142 5.08 7.52 -22.36
C ARG A 142 4.10 8.34 -23.17
N THR A 143 4.45 8.69 -24.41
CA THR A 143 3.59 9.49 -25.29
C THR A 143 2.28 8.78 -25.61
N ARG A 144 2.32 7.48 -25.99
CA ARG A 144 1.11 6.71 -26.28
C ARG A 144 0.21 6.58 -25.06
N ASN A 145 0.76 6.26 -23.92
CA ASN A 145 -0.03 6.05 -22.70
C ASN A 145 -0.53 7.37 -22.10
N LEU A 146 0.23 8.46 -22.26
CA LEU A 146 -0.21 9.78 -21.89
C LEU A 146 -1.44 10.19 -22.71
N SER A 147 -1.41 10.01 -24.03
CA SER A 147 -2.57 10.27 -24.91
C SER A 147 -3.80 9.48 -24.48
N LYS A 148 -3.63 8.19 -24.18
CA LYS A 148 -4.74 7.32 -23.73
C LYS A 148 -5.32 7.77 -22.41
N VAL A 149 -4.48 8.04 -21.40
CA VAL A 149 -4.96 8.45 -20.07
C VAL A 149 -5.67 9.80 -20.13
N LEU A 150 -5.20 10.73 -20.94
CA LEU A 150 -5.86 12.01 -21.12
C LEU A 150 -7.25 11.86 -21.77
N ARG A 151 -7.39 10.96 -22.76
CA ARG A 151 -8.70 10.67 -23.35
C ARG A 151 -9.66 10.05 -22.35
N VAL A 152 -9.25 9.02 -21.63
CA VAL A 152 -10.14 8.36 -20.65
C VAL A 152 -10.48 9.28 -19.49
N LEU A 153 -9.54 10.08 -19.02
CA LEU A 153 -9.81 11.08 -17.97
C LEU A 153 -10.70 12.22 -18.47
N SER A 154 -10.67 12.52 -19.77
CA SER A 154 -11.57 13.53 -20.35
C SER A 154 -12.99 13.01 -20.59
N GLY A 155 -13.26 11.74 -20.30
CA GLY A 155 -14.59 11.15 -20.40
C GLY A 155 -14.80 10.25 -21.61
N GLU A 156 -13.79 10.03 -22.47
CA GLU A 156 -13.91 9.12 -23.59
C GLU A 156 -14.00 7.66 -23.13
N ALA A 157 -14.93 6.93 -23.70
CA ALA A 157 -15.07 5.50 -23.44
C ALA A 157 -13.99 4.74 -24.22
N GLU A 158 -13.01 4.21 -23.50
CA GLU A 158 -11.88 3.47 -24.06
C GLU A 158 -11.38 2.43 -23.06
N ARG A 159 -10.79 1.35 -23.57
CA ARG A 159 -10.11 0.39 -22.74
C ARG A 159 -8.69 0.84 -22.45
N PHE A 160 -8.38 0.99 -21.16
CA PHE A 160 -7.05 1.40 -20.69
C PHE A 160 -6.67 0.64 -19.43
N MET A 161 -5.46 0.12 -19.37
CA MET A 161 -4.95 -0.68 -18.24
C MET A 161 -5.87 -1.87 -17.89
N ALA A 162 -6.26 -2.64 -18.92
CA ALA A 162 -7.16 -3.79 -18.83
C ALA A 162 -8.56 -3.49 -18.23
N ARG A 163 -8.97 -2.23 -18.23
CA ARG A 163 -10.29 -1.78 -17.77
C ARG A 163 -11.01 -0.99 -18.86
N ASP A 164 -12.30 -1.03 -18.80
CA ASP A 164 -13.16 -0.14 -19.59
C ASP A 164 -13.41 1.14 -18.79
N TRP A 165 -13.04 2.28 -19.35
CA TRP A 165 -13.23 3.58 -18.75
C TRP A 165 -14.45 4.25 -19.36
N ARG A 166 -15.22 4.94 -18.52
CA ARG A 166 -16.37 5.74 -18.93
C ARG A 166 -16.46 6.96 -18.01
N ASP A 167 -16.83 8.11 -18.60
CA ASP A 167 -17.06 9.36 -17.84
C ASP A 167 -15.89 9.78 -16.93
N GLY A 168 -14.67 9.42 -17.29
CA GLY A 168 -13.46 9.79 -16.55
C GLY A 168 -13.11 8.88 -15.38
N SER A 169 -13.73 7.70 -15.30
CA SER A 169 -13.48 6.76 -14.18
C SER A 169 -13.52 5.29 -14.60
#